data_7c0c5ebf2c924f63eb8b78a44c2051e3
#
_entry.id   7c0c5ebf2c924f63eb8b78a44c2051e3
#
_cell.length_a   1.000
_cell.length_b   1.000
_cell.length_c   1.000
_cell.angle_alpha   90.00
_cell.angle_beta   90.00
_cell.angle_gamma   90.00
#
_symmetry.space_group_name_H-M   'P 1'
#
loop_
_entity.id
_entity.type
_entity.pdbx_description
1 polymer ?
#
loop_
_entity_poly.entity_id
_entity_poly.type
_entity_poly.pdbx_seq_one_letter_code
_entity_poly.pdbx_strand_id
1 'polypeptide(L)'
;MTRRKKTPKESFVSMTELVLPNDTNTLNNLMGGRLMSWMDVVSAIAGQKHCNSIVVTASVDNISFRSPIQLGNVVTLKARVTRAFNSSVEIRIDVDAENIPEGKKMASNSAYFTFVAVDKNGNPVEVPEVEPETAEEKELYDGALRRRQLRLILSGRMKPHEANELRSLFDIKDE
;
A
#
# COMPACT_ATOMS: atom_id res chain seq x y z
N MET A 1 -26.66 -1.02 11.85
CA MET A 1 -26.34 -2.16 10.92
C MET A 1 -24.88 -2.52 11.11
N THR A 2 -24.57 -3.81 11.25
CA THR A 2 -23.17 -4.27 11.35
C THR A 2 -22.49 -4.05 10.01
N ARG A 3 -21.31 -3.42 10.00
CA ARG A 3 -20.52 -3.23 8.76
C ARG A 3 -20.19 -4.59 8.13
N ARG A 4 -20.26 -4.66 6.80
CA ARG A 4 -19.83 -5.85 6.06
C ARG A 4 -18.33 -6.06 6.32
N LYS A 5 -17.92 -7.32 6.45
CA LYS A 5 -16.51 -7.71 6.60
C LYS A 5 -16.01 -8.37 5.32
N LYS A 6 -14.73 -8.17 5.03
CA LYS A 6 -14.01 -8.83 3.94
C LYS A 6 -12.62 -9.24 4.38
N THR A 7 -12.13 -10.34 3.87
CA THR A 7 -10.74 -10.78 4.10
C THR A 7 -9.76 -10.04 3.18
N PRO A 8 -8.47 -9.91 3.54
CA PRO A 8 -7.45 -9.35 2.66
C PRO A 8 -7.37 -10.06 1.31
N LYS A 9 -7.62 -11.36 1.27
CA LYS A 9 -7.64 -12.19 0.06
C LYS A 9 -8.67 -11.73 -0.96
N GLU A 10 -9.83 -11.25 -0.54
CA GLU A 10 -10.88 -10.76 -1.44
C GLU A 10 -10.47 -9.50 -2.20
N SER A 11 -9.53 -8.73 -1.67
CA SER A 11 -8.98 -7.52 -2.30
C SER A 11 -7.71 -7.78 -3.12
N PHE A 12 -7.14 -8.98 -3.04
CA PHE A 12 -5.86 -9.28 -3.66
C PHE A 12 -5.89 -9.06 -5.18
N VAL A 13 -4.83 -8.39 -5.68
CA VAL A 13 -4.57 -8.13 -7.10
C VAL A 13 -3.09 -8.35 -7.37
N SER A 14 -2.79 -8.97 -8.50
CA SER A 14 -1.44 -9.09 -9.03
C SER A 14 -1.41 -8.48 -10.43
N MET A 15 -0.41 -7.65 -10.70
CA MET A 15 -0.15 -7.02 -12.00
C MET A 15 1.30 -7.27 -12.37
N THR A 16 1.56 -7.59 -13.62
CA THR A 16 2.93 -7.85 -14.11
C THR A 16 3.20 -6.99 -15.33
N GLU A 17 4.34 -6.29 -15.32
CA GLU A 17 4.76 -5.37 -16.37
C GLU A 17 6.18 -5.70 -16.84
N LEU A 18 6.42 -5.60 -18.14
CA LEU A 18 7.75 -5.64 -18.74
C LEU A 18 8.28 -4.21 -18.82
N VAL A 19 9.51 -3.99 -18.34
CA VAL A 19 10.16 -2.67 -18.44
C VAL A 19 10.58 -2.39 -19.88
N LEU A 20 9.89 -1.47 -20.53
CA LEU A 20 10.12 -1.05 -21.91
C LEU A 20 10.99 0.22 -21.97
N PRO A 21 11.55 0.58 -23.14
CA PRO A 21 12.38 1.78 -23.28
C PRO A 21 11.70 3.07 -22.79
N ASN A 22 10.38 3.22 -23.02
CA ASN A 22 9.61 4.39 -22.58
C ASN A 22 9.40 4.46 -21.06
N ASP A 23 9.72 3.40 -20.33
CA ASP A 23 9.60 3.34 -18.87
C ASP A 23 10.92 3.67 -18.18
N THR A 24 12.01 3.86 -18.94
CA THR A 24 13.37 3.99 -18.42
C THR A 24 13.92 5.40 -18.49
N ASN A 25 14.84 5.70 -17.57
CA ASN A 25 15.68 6.90 -17.60
C ASN A 25 16.90 6.74 -18.52
N THR A 26 17.78 7.75 -18.58
CA THR A 26 18.99 7.76 -19.39
C THR A 26 20.03 6.69 -19.00
N LEU A 27 19.88 6.03 -17.86
CA LEU A 27 20.70 4.89 -17.42
C LEU A 27 20.05 3.54 -17.74
N ASN A 28 18.99 3.51 -18.55
CA ASN A 28 18.18 2.33 -18.84
C ASN A 28 17.58 1.65 -17.59
N ASN A 29 17.33 2.42 -16.54
CA ASN A 29 16.66 1.93 -15.35
C ASN A 29 15.21 2.44 -15.32
N LEU A 30 14.30 1.61 -14.81
CA LEU A 30 12.90 1.98 -14.59
C LEU A 30 12.81 3.28 -13.80
N MET A 31 12.08 4.26 -14.32
CA MET A 31 11.82 5.51 -13.62
C MET A 31 10.98 5.28 -12.38
N GLY A 32 11.39 5.86 -11.25
CA GLY A 32 10.63 5.77 -9.99
C GLY A 32 9.18 6.24 -10.12
N GLY A 33 8.94 7.33 -10.86
CA GLY A 33 7.58 7.81 -11.12
C GLY A 33 6.74 6.83 -11.95
N ARG A 34 7.35 6.07 -12.86
CA ARG A 34 6.67 5.03 -13.62
C ARG A 34 6.27 3.87 -12.72
N LEU A 35 7.19 3.39 -11.88
CA LEU A 35 6.89 2.36 -10.89
C LEU A 35 5.79 2.81 -9.92
N MET A 36 5.83 4.04 -9.43
CA MET A 36 4.77 4.60 -8.57
C MET A 36 3.42 4.63 -9.28
N SER A 37 3.37 4.94 -10.58
CA SER A 37 2.14 4.89 -11.37
C SER A 37 1.55 3.47 -11.42
N TRP A 38 2.37 2.45 -11.62
CA TRP A 38 1.92 1.05 -11.58
C TRP A 38 1.44 0.64 -10.18
N MET A 39 2.14 1.08 -9.14
CA MET A 39 1.74 0.84 -7.75
C MET A 39 0.39 1.49 -7.43
N ASP A 40 0.15 2.70 -7.91
CA ASP A 40 -1.13 3.40 -7.73
C ASP A 40 -2.27 2.66 -8.42
N VAL A 41 -2.09 2.23 -9.67
CA VAL A 41 -3.09 1.49 -10.44
C VAL A 41 -3.46 0.17 -9.76
N VAL A 42 -2.48 -0.66 -9.38
CA VAL A 42 -2.76 -1.96 -8.74
C VAL A 42 -3.43 -1.78 -7.38
N SER A 43 -3.06 -0.72 -6.65
CA SER A 43 -3.66 -0.38 -5.36
C SER A 43 -5.09 0.13 -5.51
N ALA A 44 -5.37 0.98 -6.51
CA ALA A 44 -6.71 1.44 -6.81
C ALA A 44 -7.65 0.27 -7.12
N ILE A 45 -7.19 -0.72 -7.91
CA ILE A 45 -7.97 -1.93 -8.20
C ILE A 45 -8.24 -2.73 -6.91
N ALA A 46 -7.23 -2.93 -6.05
CA ALA A 46 -7.39 -3.63 -4.78
C ALA A 46 -8.37 -2.89 -3.86
N GLY A 47 -8.26 -1.56 -3.78
CA GLY A 47 -9.18 -0.71 -3.02
C GLY A 47 -10.61 -0.81 -3.52
N GLN A 48 -10.84 -0.73 -4.84
CA GLN A 48 -12.18 -0.88 -5.44
C GLN A 48 -12.78 -2.25 -5.15
N LYS A 49 -12.00 -3.33 -5.27
CA LYS A 49 -12.46 -4.70 -4.93
C LYS A 49 -12.91 -4.80 -3.46
N HIS A 50 -12.19 -4.16 -2.54
CA HIS A 50 -12.56 -4.15 -1.14
C HIS A 50 -13.78 -3.29 -0.88
N CYS A 51 -13.75 -2.03 -1.31
CA CYS A 51 -14.77 -1.03 -0.98
C CYS A 51 -16.07 -1.19 -1.78
N ASN A 52 -16.04 -1.84 -2.95
CA ASN A 52 -17.14 -1.84 -3.94
C ASN A 52 -17.59 -0.41 -4.29
N SER A 53 -16.65 0.53 -4.34
CA SER A 53 -16.87 1.97 -4.58
C SER A 53 -15.69 2.56 -5.33
N ILE A 54 -15.85 3.80 -5.82
CA ILE A 54 -14.74 4.60 -6.34
C ILE A 54 -13.77 4.86 -5.21
N VAL A 55 -12.48 4.78 -5.47
CA VAL A 55 -11.44 5.12 -4.50
C VAL A 55 -10.48 6.15 -5.08
N VAL A 56 -10.01 7.06 -4.24
CA VAL A 56 -9.04 8.11 -4.60
C VAL A 56 -7.81 8.01 -3.70
N THR A 57 -6.63 8.21 -4.28
CA THR A 57 -5.36 8.17 -3.55
C THR A 57 -5.30 9.35 -2.57
N ALA A 58 -5.11 9.07 -1.29
CA ALA A 58 -5.04 10.07 -0.24
C ALA A 58 -3.61 10.29 0.27
N SER A 59 -2.82 9.23 0.36
CA SER A 59 -1.40 9.33 0.74
C SER A 59 -0.62 8.10 0.27
N VAL A 60 0.67 8.33 0.08
CA VAL A 60 1.67 7.30 -0.19
C VAL A 60 2.70 7.40 0.92
N ASP A 61 2.98 6.29 1.58
CA ASP A 61 4.00 6.24 2.61
C ASP A 61 5.40 6.21 1.98
N ASN A 62 6.43 6.42 2.79
CA ASN A 62 7.81 6.48 2.34
C ASN A 62 8.17 5.23 1.50
N ILE A 63 8.51 5.46 0.24
CA ILE A 63 8.97 4.42 -0.70
C ILE A 63 10.47 4.56 -0.88
N SER A 64 11.20 3.46 -0.65
CA SER A 64 12.64 3.41 -0.89
C SER A 64 12.93 2.41 -2.00
N PHE A 65 13.56 2.86 -3.07
CA PHE A 65 14.02 2.00 -4.16
C PHE A 65 15.44 1.54 -3.84
N ARG A 66 15.59 0.28 -3.44
CA ARG A 66 16.87 -0.25 -2.96
C ARG A 66 17.80 -0.72 -4.08
N SER A 67 17.24 -1.13 -5.19
CA SER A 67 17.99 -1.65 -6.33
C SER A 67 17.41 -1.12 -7.64
N PRO A 68 18.24 -0.78 -8.64
CA PRO A 68 17.75 -0.37 -9.95
C PRO A 68 17.07 -1.56 -10.65
N ILE A 69 15.94 -1.29 -11.26
CA ILE A 69 15.22 -2.24 -12.12
C ILE A 69 15.55 -1.83 -13.57
N GLN A 70 16.12 -2.72 -14.34
CA GLN A 70 16.67 -2.42 -15.65
C GLN A 70 15.65 -2.65 -16.77
N LEU A 71 15.92 -2.04 -17.93
CA LEU A 71 15.23 -2.33 -19.18
C LEU A 71 15.21 -3.84 -19.43
N GLY A 72 14.04 -4.38 -19.81
CA GLY A 72 13.84 -5.80 -20.07
C GLY A 72 13.58 -6.66 -18.84
N ASN A 73 13.67 -6.09 -17.62
CA ASN A 73 13.23 -6.81 -16.42
C ASN A 73 11.70 -6.90 -16.36
N VAL A 74 11.22 -7.91 -15.68
CA VAL A 74 9.79 -8.10 -15.40
C VAL A 74 9.52 -7.67 -13.96
N VAL A 75 8.50 -6.83 -13.77
CA VAL A 75 8.08 -6.33 -12.46
C VAL A 75 6.71 -6.91 -12.14
N THR A 76 6.59 -7.59 -11.00
CA THR A 76 5.32 -8.09 -10.49
C THR A 76 4.93 -7.32 -9.24
N LEU A 77 3.76 -6.68 -9.29
CA LEU A 77 3.19 -5.92 -8.19
C LEU A 77 2.01 -6.69 -7.60
N LYS A 78 2.02 -6.90 -6.29
CA LYS A 78 0.96 -7.60 -5.56
C LYS A 78 0.38 -6.66 -4.52
N ALA A 79 -0.91 -6.36 -4.61
CA ALA A 79 -1.60 -5.44 -3.71
C ALA A 79 -2.73 -6.13 -2.96
N ARG A 80 -2.89 -5.77 -1.68
CA ARG A 80 -4.00 -6.21 -0.83
C ARG A 80 -4.30 -5.16 0.24
N VAL A 81 -5.57 -5.04 0.61
CA VAL A 81 -5.99 -4.18 1.72
C VAL A 81 -5.54 -4.82 3.02
N THR A 82 -4.83 -4.05 3.86
CA THR A 82 -4.35 -4.49 5.18
C THR A 82 -5.27 -4.05 6.29
N ARG A 83 -5.88 -2.86 6.17
CA ARG A 83 -6.84 -2.35 7.17
C ARG A 83 -7.83 -1.37 6.54
N ALA A 84 -9.07 -1.45 6.99
CA ALA A 84 -10.10 -0.46 6.73
C ALA A 84 -10.30 0.44 7.96
N PHE A 85 -10.54 1.72 7.70
CA PHE A 85 -10.96 2.70 8.70
C PHE A 85 -12.43 3.07 8.47
N ASN A 86 -12.85 4.32 8.69
CA ASN A 86 -14.24 4.68 8.44
C ASN A 86 -14.56 4.72 6.93
N SER A 87 -13.84 5.56 6.19
CA SER A 87 -14.03 5.77 4.74
C SER A 87 -12.74 5.54 3.95
N SER A 88 -11.69 5.05 4.57
CA SER A 88 -10.40 4.82 3.93
C SER A 88 -9.85 3.43 4.19
N VAL A 89 -9.02 2.96 3.28
CA VAL A 89 -8.33 1.68 3.37
C VAL A 89 -6.83 1.89 3.22
N GLU A 90 -6.06 1.13 3.99
CA GLU A 90 -4.62 1.00 3.76
C GLU A 90 -4.37 -0.24 2.91
N ILE A 91 -3.50 -0.09 1.92
CA ILE A 91 -3.14 -1.13 0.96
C ILE A 91 -1.64 -1.33 1.01
N ARG A 92 -1.20 -2.58 1.22
CA ARG A 92 0.19 -2.98 1.05
C ARG A 92 0.41 -3.42 -0.38
N ILE A 93 1.52 -2.95 -0.96
CA ILE A 93 2.02 -3.37 -2.26
C ILE A 93 3.39 -4.02 -2.07
N ASP A 94 3.55 -5.25 -2.54
CA ASP A 94 4.83 -5.92 -2.66
C ASP A 94 5.25 -5.88 -4.13
N VAL A 95 6.48 -5.46 -4.40
CA VAL A 95 7.06 -5.30 -5.74
C VAL A 95 8.23 -6.27 -5.89
N ASP A 96 8.07 -7.24 -6.75
CA ASP A 96 9.12 -8.18 -7.13
C ASP A 96 9.63 -7.84 -8.53
N ALA A 97 10.94 -7.91 -8.75
CA ALA A 97 11.51 -7.72 -10.07
C ALA A 97 12.46 -8.87 -10.41
N GLU A 98 12.48 -9.29 -11.67
CA GLU A 98 13.38 -10.35 -12.13
C GLU A 98 13.89 -10.11 -13.55
N ASN A 99 15.12 -10.54 -13.80
CA ASN A 99 15.69 -10.69 -15.13
C ASN A 99 15.48 -12.16 -15.52
N ILE A 100 14.44 -12.43 -16.31
CA ILE A 100 14.05 -13.80 -16.70
C ILE A 100 15.15 -14.48 -17.54
N PRO A 101 15.74 -13.84 -18.57
CA PRO A 101 16.82 -14.45 -19.35
C PRO A 101 18.05 -14.88 -18.54
N GLU A 102 18.36 -14.16 -17.45
CA GLU A 102 19.48 -14.48 -16.58
C GLU A 102 19.07 -15.33 -15.36
N GLY A 103 17.79 -15.57 -15.14
CA GLY A 103 17.26 -16.27 -13.98
C GLY A 103 17.52 -15.53 -12.65
N LYS A 104 17.69 -14.20 -12.69
CA LYS A 104 18.01 -13.39 -11.51
C LYS A 104 16.78 -12.71 -10.94
N LYS A 105 16.50 -12.96 -9.66
CA LYS A 105 15.52 -12.21 -8.88
C LYS A 105 16.20 -11.08 -8.12
N MET A 106 15.55 -9.91 -8.11
CA MET A 106 16.00 -8.74 -7.36
C MET A 106 15.28 -8.65 -6.02
N ALA A 107 15.89 -7.92 -5.08
CA ALA A 107 15.26 -7.69 -3.78
C ALA A 107 13.90 -7.00 -3.97
N SER A 108 12.88 -7.57 -3.33
CA SER A 108 11.54 -7.01 -3.34
C SER A 108 11.46 -5.76 -2.46
N ASN A 109 10.61 -4.83 -2.85
CA ASN A 109 10.26 -3.65 -2.07
C ASN A 109 8.80 -3.75 -1.66
N SER A 110 8.46 -3.15 -0.53
CA SER A 110 7.06 -3.00 -0.13
C SER A 110 6.75 -1.54 0.17
N ALA A 111 5.51 -1.15 -0.08
CA ALA A 111 4.99 0.19 0.20
C ALA A 111 3.56 0.12 0.72
N TYR A 112 3.11 1.22 1.31
CA TYR A 112 1.75 1.37 1.78
C TYR A 112 1.11 2.59 1.15
N PHE A 113 -0.08 2.41 0.62
CA PHE A 113 -0.92 3.46 0.06
C PHE A 113 -2.20 3.57 0.89
N THR A 114 -2.72 4.78 1.03
CA THR A 114 -4.03 5.01 1.63
C THR A 114 -4.97 5.58 0.58
N PHE A 115 -6.11 4.93 0.42
CA PHE A 115 -7.18 5.35 -0.46
C PHE A 115 -8.43 5.71 0.35
N VAL A 116 -9.17 6.72 -0.11
CA VAL A 116 -10.48 7.09 0.42
C VAL A 116 -11.55 6.62 -0.55
N ALA A 117 -12.55 5.89 -0.06
CA ALA A 117 -13.72 5.51 -0.84
C ALA A 117 -14.69 6.68 -0.92
N VAL A 118 -15.19 6.95 -2.13
CA VAL A 118 -16.09 8.07 -2.38
C VAL A 118 -17.30 7.64 -3.24
N ASP A 119 -18.38 8.36 -3.08
CA ASP A 119 -19.55 8.26 -3.96
C ASP A 119 -19.33 8.97 -5.31
N LYS A 120 -20.35 8.97 -6.17
CA LYS A 120 -20.33 9.64 -7.48
C LYS A 120 -20.14 11.16 -7.40
N ASN A 121 -20.41 11.75 -6.24
CA ASN A 121 -20.29 13.20 -5.99
C ASN A 121 -18.94 13.53 -5.30
N GLY A 122 -18.09 12.53 -5.02
CA GLY A 122 -16.81 12.71 -4.34
C GLY A 122 -16.91 12.74 -2.82
N ASN A 123 -18.06 12.44 -2.22
CA ASN A 123 -18.21 12.40 -0.78
C ASN A 123 -17.68 11.07 -0.22
N PRO A 124 -16.92 11.10 0.91
CA PRO A 124 -16.45 9.87 1.54
C PRO A 124 -17.62 8.95 1.96
N VAL A 125 -17.46 7.65 1.68
CA VAL A 125 -18.44 6.62 2.05
C VAL A 125 -17.81 5.58 2.98
N GLU A 126 -18.64 4.98 3.83
CA GLU A 126 -18.20 3.94 4.74
C GLU A 126 -17.75 2.69 3.96
N VAL A 127 -16.63 2.08 4.39
CA VAL A 127 -16.04 0.91 3.75
C VAL A 127 -16.23 -0.35 4.59
N PRO A 128 -16.27 -1.56 3.98
CA PRO A 128 -16.27 -2.82 4.72
C PRO A 128 -15.06 -2.92 5.65
N GLU A 129 -15.24 -3.58 6.80
CA GLU A 129 -14.12 -3.89 7.71
C GLU A 129 -13.22 -4.97 7.11
N VAL A 130 -11.94 -4.97 7.52
CA VAL A 130 -11.01 -6.06 7.18
C VAL A 130 -11.03 -7.09 8.31
N GLU A 131 -11.20 -8.36 7.95
CA GLU A 131 -11.09 -9.51 8.85
C GLU A 131 -9.83 -10.31 8.50
N PRO A 132 -8.70 -10.08 9.20
CA PRO A 132 -7.45 -10.80 8.90
C PRO A 132 -7.54 -12.24 9.39
N GLU A 133 -7.12 -13.19 8.54
CA GLU A 133 -7.20 -14.63 8.81
C GLU A 133 -5.86 -15.20 9.29
N THR A 134 -4.76 -14.83 8.62
CA THR A 134 -3.42 -15.37 8.91
C THR A 134 -2.65 -14.53 9.95
N ALA A 135 -1.59 -15.10 10.52
CA ALA A 135 -0.71 -14.40 11.45
C ALA A 135 -0.06 -13.16 10.79
N GLU A 136 0.41 -13.29 9.54
CA GLU A 136 0.96 -12.17 8.77
C GLU A 136 -0.08 -11.06 8.56
N GLU A 137 -1.30 -11.42 8.19
CA GLU A 137 -2.38 -10.44 8.00
C GLU A 137 -2.73 -9.69 9.28
N LYS A 138 -2.74 -10.39 10.42
CA LYS A 138 -2.98 -9.77 11.74
C LYS A 138 -1.87 -8.79 12.10
N GLU A 139 -0.61 -9.16 11.88
CA GLU A 139 0.54 -8.27 12.10
C GLU A 139 0.45 -7.01 11.23
N LEU A 140 0.13 -7.16 9.95
CA LEU A 140 -0.07 -6.04 9.03
C LEU A 140 -1.24 -5.15 9.44
N TYR A 141 -2.33 -5.76 9.86
CA TYR A 141 -3.54 -5.07 10.34
C TYR A 141 -3.27 -4.24 11.60
N ASP A 142 -2.58 -4.80 12.58
CA ASP A 142 -2.22 -4.10 13.82
C ASP A 142 -1.21 -2.98 13.54
N GLY A 143 -0.21 -3.25 12.71
CA GLY A 143 0.78 -2.25 12.29
C GLY A 143 0.19 -1.06 11.55
N ALA A 144 -0.96 -1.22 10.90
CA ALA A 144 -1.62 -0.15 10.15
C ALA A 144 -2.07 1.03 11.03
N LEU A 145 -2.42 0.80 12.29
CA LEU A 145 -2.75 1.89 13.22
C LEU A 145 -1.53 2.78 13.49
N ARG A 146 -0.39 2.18 13.74
CA ARG A 146 0.86 2.90 13.98
C ARG A 146 1.29 3.71 12.76
N ARG A 147 1.21 3.11 11.55
CA ARG A 147 1.48 3.82 10.29
C ARG A 147 0.53 4.99 10.08
N ARG A 148 -0.77 4.79 10.35
CA ARG A 148 -1.75 5.89 10.29
C ARG A 148 -1.43 7.00 11.27
N GLN A 149 -1.11 6.71 12.53
CA GLN A 149 -0.78 7.73 13.52
C GLN A 149 0.47 8.51 13.12
N LEU A 150 1.50 7.84 12.60
CA LEU A 150 2.69 8.51 12.08
C LEU A 150 2.35 9.48 10.93
N ARG A 151 1.54 9.06 9.96
CA ARG A 151 1.08 9.93 8.87
C ARG A 151 0.33 11.16 9.38
N LEU A 152 -0.55 10.97 10.36
CA LEU A 152 -1.32 12.06 10.96
C LEU A 152 -0.44 13.07 11.69
N ILE A 153 0.60 12.59 12.41
CA ILE A 153 1.59 13.46 13.05
C ILE A 153 2.37 14.25 12.00
N LEU A 154 2.93 13.57 10.99
CA LEU A 154 3.74 14.22 9.94
C LEU A 154 2.93 15.23 9.13
N SER A 155 1.62 15.04 9.00
CA SER A 155 0.71 15.99 8.34
C SER A 155 0.13 17.06 9.27
N GLY A 156 0.54 17.10 10.53
CA GLY A 156 0.07 18.09 11.53
C GLY A 156 -1.38 17.87 12.00
N ARG A 157 -2.00 16.73 11.68
CA ARG A 157 -3.39 16.39 12.03
C ARG A 157 -3.54 15.63 13.35
N MET A 158 -2.44 15.26 13.98
CA MET A 158 -2.39 14.57 15.27
C MET A 158 -1.16 15.03 16.04
N LYS A 159 -1.28 15.25 17.34
CA LYS A 159 -0.13 15.56 18.20
C LYS A 159 0.55 14.26 18.65
N PRO A 160 1.89 14.24 18.85
CA PRO A 160 2.61 13.03 19.25
C PRO A 160 2.07 12.34 20.52
N HIS A 161 1.59 13.10 21.50
CA HIS A 161 1.03 12.54 22.74
C HIS A 161 -0.33 11.84 22.56
N GLU A 162 -1.03 12.07 21.44
CA GLU A 162 -2.31 11.43 21.09
C GLU A 162 -2.10 10.08 20.38
N ALA A 163 -0.87 9.79 19.93
CA ALA A 163 -0.54 8.61 19.13
C ALA A 163 -0.20 7.38 20.00
N ASN A 164 -1.16 6.87 20.74
CA ASN A 164 -0.95 5.81 21.72
C ASN A 164 -0.37 4.52 21.11
N GLU A 165 -0.86 4.08 19.95
CA GLU A 165 -0.36 2.88 19.27
C GLU A 165 1.08 3.04 18.77
N LEU A 166 1.44 4.23 18.31
CA LEU A 166 2.81 4.51 17.88
C LEU A 166 3.74 4.61 19.08
N ARG A 167 3.32 5.27 20.15
CA ARG A 167 4.11 5.43 21.38
C ARG A 167 4.42 4.10 22.04
N SER A 168 3.50 3.14 21.99
CA SER A 168 3.72 1.80 22.57
C SER A 168 4.92 1.05 21.99
N LEU A 169 5.42 1.44 20.80
CA LEU A 169 6.65 0.88 20.22
C LEU A 169 7.92 1.43 20.89
N PHE A 170 7.82 2.58 21.51
CA PHE A 170 8.93 3.32 22.09
C PHE A 170 8.86 3.31 23.62
N ASP A 171 8.05 2.41 24.24
CA ASP A 171 7.92 2.33 25.69
C ASP A 171 9.31 2.24 26.35
N ILE A 172 9.93 3.42 26.42
CA ILE A 172 10.93 3.75 27.41
C ILE A 172 10.10 3.83 28.70
N LYS A 173 10.23 2.84 29.54
CA LYS A 173 9.81 2.99 30.94
C LYS A 173 10.54 4.21 31.44
N ASP A 174 9.79 5.31 31.69
CA ASP A 174 10.30 6.41 32.47
C ASP A 174 10.77 5.81 33.79
N GLU A 175 12.11 5.71 34.01
CA GLU A 175 12.74 5.38 35.28
C GLU A 175 12.50 6.50 36.31
#